data_78c2654823731f1c867c51a6ed7440f6
#
_entry.id   78c2654823731f1c867c51a6ed7440f6
#
_cell.length_a   1.000
_cell.length_b   1.000
_cell.length_c   1.000
_cell.angle_alpha   90.00
_cell.angle_beta   90.00
_cell.angle_gamma   90.00
#
_symmetry.space_group_name_H-M   'P 1'
#
loop_
_entity.id
_entity.type
_entity.pdbx_description
1 polymer ?
#
loop_
_entity_poly.entity_id
_entity_poly.type
_entity_poly.pdbx_seq_one_letter_code
_entity_poly.pdbx_strand_id
1 'polypeptide(L)'
;QRIISRRTRKRITMQLEEPEHPEGPGIPPRYRPLASLLLNTLHSVPLYGSRIAVYTDGRSKMEALMEEIARARHHIHIQYYILNDDQTGCRLRDALVAKAREGVRVRILYDDVGSRGAKNSFFKGMRDAGIEVYAFLHVKFPLFTSKVNYRNHRKIVVIDGRIGFIGGMNIADRYVRGTQWGTWRDTHFRIEGSGAAGLQASFLSDWSATTKTHISGPEYYPPVGHFTDDILQIAPSGPFGK
;
A
#
# COMPACT_ATOMS: atom_id res chain seq x y z
N GLN A 1 18.93 -0.74 -13.55
CA GLN A 1 19.24 -1.31 -12.22
C GLN A 1 17.98 -2.02 -11.72
N ARG A 2 18.04 -3.33 -11.54
CA ARG A 2 16.93 -4.14 -11.00
C ARG A 2 16.73 -3.74 -9.54
N ILE A 3 15.59 -3.11 -9.21
CA ILE A 3 15.25 -2.64 -7.86
C ILE A 3 15.08 -3.82 -6.91
N ILE A 4 14.72 -5.00 -7.42
CA ILE A 4 14.56 -6.22 -6.62
C ILE A 4 15.26 -7.36 -7.33
N SER A 5 16.00 -8.18 -6.57
CA SER A 5 16.63 -9.37 -7.13
C SER A 5 15.54 -10.37 -7.57
N ARG A 6 15.85 -11.17 -8.61
CA ARG A 6 14.99 -12.28 -9.07
C ARG A 6 14.64 -13.25 -7.92
N ARG A 7 15.59 -13.44 -6.98
CA ARG A 7 15.43 -14.27 -5.78
C ARG A 7 14.38 -13.71 -4.80
N THR A 8 14.42 -12.39 -4.53
CA THR A 8 13.47 -11.74 -3.62
C THR A 8 12.06 -11.78 -4.20
N ARG A 9 11.92 -11.50 -5.51
CA ARG A 9 10.62 -11.59 -6.20
C ARG A 9 10.06 -13.02 -6.14
N LYS A 10 10.86 -14.04 -6.48
CA LYS A 10 10.46 -15.44 -6.43
C LYS A 10 10.02 -15.86 -5.02
N ARG A 11 10.72 -15.38 -3.97
CA ARG A 11 10.40 -15.70 -2.58
C ARG A 11 9.06 -15.10 -2.12
N ILE A 12 8.75 -13.87 -2.55
CA ILE A 12 7.46 -13.21 -2.31
C ILE A 12 6.35 -13.95 -3.05
N THR A 13 6.58 -14.32 -4.31
CA THR A 13 5.63 -15.09 -5.12
C THR A 13 5.37 -16.48 -4.53
N MET A 14 6.41 -17.19 -4.06
CA MET A 14 6.24 -18.51 -3.42
C MET A 14 5.42 -18.48 -2.12
N GLN A 15 5.42 -17.34 -1.38
CA GLN A 15 4.55 -17.15 -0.21
C GLN A 15 3.07 -16.96 -0.58
N LEU A 16 2.80 -16.66 -1.86
CA LEU A 16 1.45 -16.48 -2.41
C LEU A 16 0.99 -17.70 -3.25
N GLU A 17 1.93 -18.62 -3.58
CA GLU A 17 1.70 -19.76 -4.49
C GLU A 17 1.09 -21.01 -3.84
N GLU A 18 0.94 -21.08 -2.51
CA GLU A 18 0.17 -22.13 -1.89
C GLU A 18 -1.29 -21.67 -1.70
N PRO A 19 -2.20 -21.99 -2.63
CA PRO A 19 -3.61 -21.74 -2.40
C PRO A 19 -4.10 -22.73 -1.35
N GLU A 20 -4.52 -22.25 -0.19
CA GLU A 20 -5.23 -23.08 0.79
C GLU A 20 -6.57 -23.64 0.27
N HIS A 21 -6.97 -23.23 -0.95
CA HIS A 21 -8.17 -23.70 -1.63
C HIS A 21 -7.88 -24.08 -3.09
N PRO A 22 -7.53 -25.35 -3.38
CA PRO A 22 -7.39 -25.83 -4.76
C PRO A 22 -8.70 -25.78 -5.57
N GLU A 23 -9.84 -25.56 -4.93
CA GLU A 23 -11.18 -25.53 -5.51
C GLU A 23 -11.80 -24.12 -5.59
N GLY A 24 -11.00 -23.06 -5.61
CA GLY A 24 -11.53 -21.71 -5.85
C GLY A 24 -12.31 -21.61 -7.17
N PRO A 25 -13.31 -20.70 -7.30
CA PRO A 25 -14.07 -20.54 -8.51
C PRO A 25 -13.13 -20.29 -9.68
N GLY A 26 -13.19 -21.12 -10.70
CA GLY A 26 -12.29 -21.01 -11.86
C GLY A 26 -12.45 -19.66 -12.54
N ILE A 27 -11.34 -19.07 -13.01
CA ILE A 27 -11.38 -17.79 -13.73
C ILE A 27 -12.32 -17.94 -14.94
N PRO A 28 -13.37 -17.08 -15.06
CA PRO A 28 -14.29 -17.14 -16.18
C PRO A 28 -13.53 -17.09 -17.52
N PRO A 29 -13.92 -17.89 -18.53
CA PRO A 29 -13.16 -18.03 -19.78
C PRO A 29 -12.78 -16.71 -20.44
N ARG A 30 -13.67 -15.72 -20.41
CA ARG A 30 -13.42 -14.38 -20.99
C ARG A 30 -12.27 -13.62 -20.34
N TYR A 31 -11.91 -13.92 -19.09
CA TYR A 31 -10.84 -13.24 -18.35
C TYR A 31 -9.54 -14.03 -18.28
N ARG A 32 -9.54 -15.32 -18.67
CA ARG A 32 -8.34 -16.16 -18.64
C ARG A 32 -7.14 -15.59 -19.41
N PRO A 33 -7.31 -15.00 -20.63
CA PRO A 33 -6.18 -14.42 -21.35
C PRO A 33 -5.54 -13.27 -20.57
N LEU A 34 -6.34 -12.38 -19.95
CA LEU A 34 -5.85 -11.28 -19.14
C LEU A 34 -5.15 -11.79 -17.87
N ALA A 35 -5.78 -12.73 -17.18
CA ALA A 35 -5.21 -13.30 -15.96
C ALA A 35 -3.87 -13.99 -16.23
N SER A 36 -3.76 -14.75 -17.31
CA SER A 36 -2.52 -15.39 -17.75
C SER A 36 -1.46 -14.36 -18.15
N LEU A 37 -1.85 -13.30 -18.85
CA LEU A 37 -0.93 -12.19 -19.17
C LEU A 37 -0.34 -11.57 -17.91
N LEU A 38 -1.18 -11.20 -16.95
CA LEU A 38 -0.74 -10.60 -15.68
C LEU A 38 0.14 -11.56 -14.87
N LEU A 39 -0.19 -12.83 -14.83
CA LEU A 39 0.63 -13.85 -14.18
C LEU A 39 2.01 -13.97 -14.83
N ASN A 40 2.06 -14.12 -16.15
CA ASN A 40 3.30 -14.38 -16.87
C ASN A 40 4.21 -13.15 -16.97
N THR A 41 3.65 -11.94 -17.09
CA THR A 41 4.43 -10.71 -17.25
C THR A 41 4.77 -10.04 -15.93
N LEU A 42 3.84 -10.03 -14.97
CA LEU A 42 3.97 -9.29 -13.71
C LEU A 42 4.10 -10.20 -12.48
N HIS A 43 3.99 -11.52 -12.67
CA HIS A 43 3.89 -12.51 -11.59
C HIS A 43 2.75 -12.19 -10.62
N SER A 44 1.65 -11.66 -11.17
CA SER A 44 0.43 -11.35 -10.42
C SER A 44 -0.44 -12.59 -10.35
N VAL A 45 -0.41 -13.27 -9.22
CA VAL A 45 -1.23 -14.47 -8.99
C VAL A 45 -2.68 -14.09 -8.77
N PRO A 46 -3.66 -14.90 -9.21
CA PRO A 46 -5.07 -14.76 -8.84
C PRO A 46 -5.24 -14.99 -7.33
N LEU A 47 -5.96 -14.11 -6.67
CA LEU A 47 -6.29 -14.14 -5.25
C LEU A 47 -7.80 -14.26 -5.10
N TYR A 48 -8.25 -15.19 -4.27
CA TYR A 48 -9.66 -15.58 -4.14
C TYR A 48 -10.20 -15.19 -2.77
N GLY A 49 -11.52 -15.01 -2.68
CA GLY A 49 -12.21 -14.87 -1.41
C GLY A 49 -12.06 -13.52 -0.71
N SER A 50 -11.79 -12.46 -1.44
CA SER A 50 -11.68 -11.12 -0.86
C SER A 50 -13.01 -10.40 -0.82
N ARG A 51 -13.30 -9.65 0.26
CA ARG A 51 -14.38 -8.67 0.31
C ARG A 51 -13.85 -7.30 -0.08
N ILE A 52 -14.54 -6.62 -1.01
CA ILE A 52 -14.13 -5.31 -1.51
C ILE A 52 -15.20 -4.27 -1.18
N ALA A 53 -14.80 -3.17 -0.54
CA ALA A 53 -15.61 -1.97 -0.39
C ALA A 53 -15.03 -0.85 -1.25
N VAL A 54 -15.91 -0.06 -1.89
CA VAL A 54 -15.53 1.02 -2.80
C VAL A 54 -15.89 2.35 -2.17
N TYR A 55 -14.95 3.28 -2.14
CA TYR A 55 -15.13 4.65 -1.68
C TYR A 55 -14.92 5.62 -2.85
N THR A 56 -15.84 6.55 -3.03
CA THR A 56 -15.77 7.58 -4.08
C THR A 56 -15.56 8.98 -3.52
N ASP A 57 -15.44 9.11 -2.21
CA ASP A 57 -15.15 10.34 -1.48
C ASP A 57 -14.10 10.11 -0.39
N GLY A 58 -13.31 11.16 -0.11
CA GLY A 58 -12.19 11.07 0.82
C GLY A 58 -12.60 10.99 2.28
N ARG A 59 -13.79 11.49 2.66
CA ARG A 59 -14.27 11.46 4.05
C ARG A 59 -14.56 10.02 4.46
N SER A 60 -15.44 9.34 3.74
CA SER A 60 -15.80 7.95 4.02
C SER A 60 -14.58 7.02 3.99
N LYS A 61 -13.68 7.23 3.01
CA LYS A 61 -12.41 6.49 2.95
C LYS A 61 -11.54 6.72 4.18
N MET A 62 -11.40 7.97 4.65
CA MET A 62 -10.57 8.28 5.82
C MET A 62 -11.18 7.74 7.10
N GLU A 63 -12.49 7.80 7.27
CA GLU A 63 -13.19 7.21 8.41
C GLU A 63 -12.94 5.71 8.49
N ALA A 64 -13.15 4.98 7.38
CA ALA A 64 -12.87 3.55 7.30
C ALA A 64 -11.40 3.22 7.59
N LEU A 65 -10.46 4.02 7.05
CA LEU A 65 -9.04 3.82 7.31
C LEU A 65 -8.70 4.02 8.79
N MET A 66 -9.24 5.04 9.43
CA MET A 66 -9.02 5.33 10.85
C MET A 66 -9.58 4.22 11.76
N GLU A 67 -10.75 3.66 11.41
CA GLU A 67 -11.32 2.51 12.13
C GLU A 67 -10.42 1.29 12.06
N GLU A 68 -9.88 0.96 10.88
CA GLU A 68 -8.98 -0.17 10.72
C GLU A 68 -7.64 0.05 11.42
N ILE A 69 -7.09 1.27 11.38
CA ILE A 69 -5.89 1.63 12.16
C ILE A 69 -6.14 1.41 13.65
N ALA A 70 -7.29 1.84 14.18
CA ALA A 70 -7.61 1.65 15.60
C ALA A 70 -7.64 0.17 16.01
N ARG A 71 -8.03 -0.74 15.09
CA ARG A 71 -8.10 -2.19 15.31
C ARG A 71 -6.77 -2.91 15.12
N ALA A 72 -5.76 -2.26 14.54
CA ALA A 72 -4.46 -2.86 14.24
C ALA A 72 -3.79 -3.44 15.49
N ARG A 73 -3.18 -4.63 15.35
CA ARG A 73 -2.56 -5.36 16.47
C ARG A 73 -1.10 -5.73 16.22
N HIS A 74 -0.69 -5.92 14.97
CA HIS A 74 0.64 -6.41 14.64
C HIS A 74 1.45 -5.39 13.84
N HIS A 75 0.94 -4.95 12.68
CA HIS A 75 1.67 -3.99 11.84
C HIS A 75 0.73 -3.12 10.99
N ILE A 76 1.22 -1.93 10.67
CA ILE A 76 0.61 -1.01 9.71
C ILE A 76 1.69 -0.59 8.71
N HIS A 77 1.48 -0.90 7.44
CA HIS A 77 2.33 -0.49 6.33
C HIS A 77 1.62 0.54 5.47
N ILE A 78 2.24 1.67 5.26
CA ILE A 78 1.65 2.82 4.56
C ILE A 78 2.56 3.28 3.44
N GLN A 79 2.01 3.49 2.25
CA GLN A 79 2.70 4.05 1.11
C GLN A 79 1.81 5.08 0.43
N TYR A 80 2.25 6.34 0.38
CA TYR A 80 1.51 7.42 -0.25
C TYR A 80 2.41 8.29 -1.13
N TYR A 81 1.85 8.75 -2.25
CA TYR A 81 2.47 9.78 -3.06
C TYR A 81 2.44 11.13 -2.33
N ILE A 82 1.25 11.52 -1.82
CA ILE A 82 1.09 12.75 -1.02
C ILE A 82 0.69 12.37 0.40
N LEU A 83 1.53 12.78 1.34
CA LEU A 83 1.27 12.75 2.78
C LEU A 83 1.62 14.14 3.33
N ASN A 84 0.58 14.97 3.54
CA ASN A 84 0.74 16.35 3.99
C ASN A 84 0.65 16.47 5.51
N ASP A 85 1.21 17.56 6.06
CA ASP A 85 1.07 17.95 7.48
C ASP A 85 -0.12 18.92 7.71
N ASP A 86 -1.20 18.69 6.96
CA ASP A 86 -2.49 19.35 7.17
C ASP A 86 -3.34 18.60 8.21
N GLN A 87 -4.59 19.02 8.42
CA GLN A 87 -5.43 18.44 9.45
C GLN A 87 -5.66 16.94 9.25
N THR A 88 -5.87 16.49 8.00
CA THR A 88 -6.05 15.08 7.66
C THR A 88 -4.78 14.27 7.94
N GLY A 89 -3.62 14.78 7.53
CA GLY A 89 -2.34 14.12 7.79
C GLY A 89 -1.96 14.11 9.26
N CYS A 90 -2.22 15.19 10.00
CA CYS A 90 -1.99 15.24 11.44
C CYS A 90 -2.86 14.23 12.19
N ARG A 91 -4.15 14.11 11.83
CA ARG A 91 -5.05 13.09 12.41
C ARG A 91 -4.53 11.67 12.17
N LEU A 92 -4.07 11.38 10.95
CA LEU A 92 -3.47 10.08 10.64
C LEU A 92 -2.19 9.85 11.45
N ARG A 93 -1.26 10.83 11.48
CA ARG A 93 -0.03 10.76 12.27
C ARG A 93 -0.30 10.41 13.73
N ASP A 94 -1.24 11.12 14.36
CA ASP A 94 -1.53 10.96 15.78
C ASP A 94 -2.08 9.55 16.09
N ALA A 95 -2.92 9.00 15.21
CA ALA A 95 -3.39 7.62 15.32
C ALA A 95 -2.26 6.59 15.16
N LEU A 96 -1.35 6.81 14.20
CA LEU A 96 -0.20 5.93 13.98
C LEU A 96 0.78 5.97 15.15
N VAL A 97 1.01 7.17 15.73
CA VAL A 97 1.85 7.35 16.92
C VAL A 97 1.22 6.62 18.12
N ALA A 98 -0.10 6.71 18.30
CA ALA A 98 -0.79 5.96 19.36
C ALA A 98 -0.57 4.46 19.19
N LYS A 99 -0.74 3.93 17.97
CA LYS A 99 -0.54 2.50 17.68
C LYS A 99 0.91 2.05 17.84
N ALA A 100 1.87 2.88 17.47
CA ALA A 100 3.29 2.59 17.70
C ALA A 100 3.61 2.48 19.20
N ARG A 101 3.02 3.34 20.03
CA ARG A 101 3.14 3.27 21.50
C ARG A 101 2.48 2.04 22.11
N GLU A 102 1.46 1.47 21.45
CA GLU A 102 0.85 0.19 21.82
C GLU A 102 1.69 -1.03 21.35
N GLY A 103 2.83 -0.80 20.69
CA GLY A 103 3.71 -1.86 20.20
C GLY A 103 3.42 -2.33 18.78
N VAL A 104 2.47 -1.71 18.07
CA VAL A 104 2.21 -2.01 16.66
C VAL A 104 3.37 -1.51 15.80
N ARG A 105 3.90 -2.34 14.92
CA ARG A 105 5.00 -1.99 14.00
C ARG A 105 4.49 -1.13 12.84
N VAL A 106 4.81 0.16 12.84
CA VAL A 106 4.36 1.10 11.81
C VAL A 106 5.50 1.44 10.85
N ARG A 107 5.27 1.27 9.54
CA ARG A 107 6.22 1.56 8.47
C ARG A 107 5.60 2.42 7.39
N ILE A 108 6.27 3.50 7.03
CA ILE A 108 5.76 4.49 6.09
C ILE A 108 6.77 4.73 4.96
N LEU A 109 6.30 4.61 3.72
CA LEU A 109 6.95 5.12 2.53
C LEU A 109 6.17 6.31 1.99
N TYR A 110 6.84 7.43 1.78
CA TYR A 110 6.24 8.60 1.13
C TYR A 110 7.08 9.05 -0.07
N ASP A 111 6.45 9.67 -1.06
CA ASP A 111 7.20 10.28 -2.17
C ASP A 111 7.70 11.66 -1.76
N ASP A 112 9.00 11.90 -1.92
CA ASP A 112 9.68 13.11 -1.47
C ASP A 112 9.21 14.37 -2.24
N VAL A 113 8.84 14.20 -3.51
CA VAL A 113 8.32 15.31 -4.34
C VAL A 113 6.84 15.53 -4.07
N GLY A 114 6.06 14.46 -4.02
CA GLY A 114 4.61 14.54 -3.77
C GLY A 114 4.28 15.10 -2.39
N SER A 115 5.14 14.83 -1.40
CA SER A 115 4.95 15.24 0.00
C SER A 115 5.76 16.48 0.40
N ARG A 116 6.22 17.29 -0.56
CA ARG A 116 6.96 18.55 -0.28
C ARG A 116 6.20 19.56 0.59
N GLY A 117 4.87 19.46 0.63
CA GLY A 117 4.03 20.29 1.51
C GLY A 117 4.17 19.94 2.99
N ALA A 118 4.70 18.77 3.32
CA ALA A 118 4.88 18.35 4.70
C ALA A 118 6.25 18.81 5.24
N LYS A 119 6.24 19.38 6.45
CA LYS A 119 7.47 19.83 7.13
C LYS A 119 8.29 18.64 7.61
N ASN A 120 9.61 18.81 7.69
CA ASN A 120 10.50 17.78 8.24
C ASN A 120 10.15 17.41 9.69
N SER A 121 9.64 18.37 10.49
CA SER A 121 9.19 18.14 11.86
C SER A 121 8.02 17.15 11.95
N PHE A 122 7.13 17.12 10.95
CA PHE A 122 6.02 16.17 10.86
C PHE A 122 6.52 14.73 10.80
N PHE A 123 7.47 14.45 9.92
CA PHE A 123 8.07 13.12 9.79
C PHE A 123 9.00 12.80 10.96
N LYS A 124 9.69 13.84 11.52
CA LYS A 124 10.55 13.65 12.69
C LYS A 124 9.72 13.17 13.89
N GLY A 125 8.58 13.80 14.17
CA GLY A 125 7.72 13.41 15.28
C GLY A 125 7.24 11.95 15.18
N MET A 126 7.00 11.44 13.97
CA MET A 126 6.70 10.03 13.78
C MET A 126 7.91 9.12 14.10
N ARG A 127 9.11 9.50 13.64
CA ARG A 127 10.35 8.73 13.93
C ARG A 127 10.67 8.73 15.42
N ASP A 128 10.51 9.85 16.09
CA ASP A 128 10.72 9.98 17.53
C ASP A 128 9.76 9.07 18.34
N ALA A 129 8.60 8.74 17.76
CA ALA A 129 7.64 7.79 18.32
C ALA A 129 7.90 6.32 17.93
N GLY A 130 9.02 6.03 17.27
CA GLY A 130 9.40 4.67 16.87
C GLY A 130 8.83 4.20 15.53
N ILE A 131 8.20 5.08 14.75
CA ILE A 131 7.71 4.75 13.40
C ILE A 131 8.87 4.78 12.40
N GLU A 132 9.00 3.75 11.59
CA GLU A 132 9.97 3.70 10.50
C GLU A 132 9.44 4.49 9.29
N VAL A 133 10.02 5.67 8.99
CA VAL A 133 9.55 6.58 7.94
C VAL A 133 10.67 6.87 6.95
N TYR A 134 10.47 6.52 5.67
CA TYR A 134 11.44 6.71 4.60
C TYR A 134 10.83 7.38 3.37
N ALA A 135 11.64 8.26 2.74
CA ALA A 135 11.32 8.82 1.44
C ALA A 135 11.63 7.82 0.32
N PHE A 136 10.65 7.49 -0.51
CA PHE A 136 10.88 6.69 -1.71
C PHE A 136 11.62 7.54 -2.75
N LEU A 137 12.76 7.03 -3.25
CA LEU A 137 13.64 7.72 -4.20
C LEU A 137 13.95 9.17 -3.77
N HIS A 138 14.56 9.32 -2.59
CA HIS A 138 14.99 10.62 -2.07
C HIS A 138 15.77 11.43 -3.12
N VAL A 139 15.31 12.64 -3.40
CA VAL A 139 15.92 13.55 -4.37
C VAL A 139 17.03 14.34 -3.69
N LYS A 140 18.29 13.95 -3.97
CA LYS A 140 19.45 14.76 -3.57
C LYS A 140 19.65 15.90 -4.58
N PHE A 141 19.86 17.12 -4.10
CA PHE A 141 20.31 18.25 -4.93
C PHE A 141 21.71 17.96 -5.53
N PRO A 142 22.01 18.41 -6.76
CA PRO A 142 21.25 19.28 -7.63
C PRO A 142 20.20 18.54 -8.49
N LEU A 143 19.14 19.26 -8.87
CA LEU A 143 17.90 18.79 -9.51
C LEU A 143 18.08 18.17 -10.92
N PHE A 144 19.28 18.00 -11.41
CA PHE A 144 19.61 17.52 -12.76
C PHE A 144 19.74 16.01 -12.88
N THR A 145 18.95 15.24 -12.15
CA THR A 145 18.88 13.80 -12.37
C THR A 145 17.62 13.45 -13.14
N SER A 146 17.77 12.71 -14.23
CA SER A 146 16.67 12.09 -15.01
C SER A 146 15.68 11.28 -14.15
N LYS A 147 16.03 11.03 -12.88
CA LYS A 147 15.23 10.32 -11.89
C LYS A 147 14.10 11.15 -11.28
N VAL A 148 14.03 12.45 -11.52
CA VAL A 148 12.94 13.32 -11.01
C VAL A 148 11.57 12.86 -11.53
N ASN A 149 11.52 12.26 -12.70
CA ASN A 149 10.29 11.76 -13.33
C ASN A 149 9.86 10.35 -12.82
N TYR A 150 10.74 9.64 -12.12
CA TYR A 150 10.43 8.32 -11.58
C TYR A 150 9.82 8.45 -10.19
N ARG A 151 8.49 8.69 -10.12
CA ARG A 151 7.77 8.87 -8.87
C ARG A 151 6.93 7.65 -8.53
N ASN A 152 6.83 7.38 -7.23
CA ASN A 152 5.94 6.34 -6.74
C ASN A 152 4.55 6.92 -6.49
N HIS A 153 3.64 6.70 -7.44
CA HIS A 153 2.27 7.24 -7.35
C HIS A 153 1.30 6.29 -6.64
N ARG A 154 1.79 5.24 -5.98
CA ARG A 154 0.94 4.28 -5.25
C ARG A 154 0.37 4.89 -3.98
N LYS A 155 -0.84 4.50 -3.64
CA LYS A 155 -1.51 4.78 -2.37
C LYS A 155 -1.97 3.44 -1.84
N ILE A 156 -1.17 2.89 -0.93
CA ILE A 156 -1.38 1.56 -0.36
C ILE A 156 -1.31 1.67 1.15
N VAL A 157 -2.26 1.03 1.84
CA VAL A 157 -2.15 0.72 3.26
C VAL A 157 -2.39 -0.77 3.44
N VAL A 158 -1.61 -1.42 4.28
CA VAL A 158 -1.86 -2.79 4.72
C VAL A 158 -1.84 -2.84 6.24
N ILE A 159 -2.87 -3.44 6.82
CA ILE A 159 -3.04 -3.58 8.25
C ILE A 159 -3.12 -5.06 8.58
N ASP A 160 -2.21 -5.51 9.44
CA ASP A 160 -2.09 -6.89 9.95
C ASP A 160 -2.06 -7.98 8.86
N GLY A 161 -1.70 -7.63 7.61
CA GLY A 161 -1.73 -8.53 6.46
C GLY A 161 -3.13 -9.00 6.03
N ARG A 162 -4.20 -8.46 6.63
CA ARG A 162 -5.61 -8.87 6.45
C ARG A 162 -6.46 -7.84 5.73
N ILE A 163 -6.17 -6.56 5.96
CA ILE A 163 -6.88 -5.43 5.38
C ILE A 163 -5.91 -4.65 4.51
N GLY A 164 -6.35 -4.36 3.29
CA GLY A 164 -5.63 -3.51 2.36
C GLY A 164 -6.47 -2.31 1.90
N PHE A 165 -5.83 -1.16 1.70
CA PHE A 165 -6.42 -0.01 1.01
C PHE A 165 -5.58 0.31 -0.21
N ILE A 166 -6.24 0.56 -1.35
CA ILE A 166 -5.60 0.96 -2.61
C ILE A 166 -6.52 1.87 -3.43
N GLY A 167 -5.96 2.88 -4.08
CA GLY A 167 -6.74 3.74 -4.99
C GLY A 167 -6.04 5.04 -5.34
N GLY A 168 -6.80 6.04 -5.76
CA GLY A 168 -6.27 7.33 -6.20
C GLY A 168 -6.17 8.40 -5.12
N MET A 169 -6.92 8.29 -4.00
CA MET A 169 -6.98 9.30 -2.95
C MET A 169 -5.71 9.34 -2.10
N ASN A 170 -5.09 10.50 -1.98
CA ASN A 170 -3.95 10.73 -1.09
C ASN A 170 -4.39 11.14 0.33
N ILE A 171 -3.41 11.46 1.18
CA ILE A 171 -3.62 11.98 2.53
C ILE A 171 -3.36 13.48 2.53
N ALA A 172 -4.43 14.24 2.30
CA ALA A 172 -4.43 15.70 2.37
C ALA A 172 -5.88 16.20 2.49
N ASP A 173 -6.05 17.38 3.11
CA ASP A 173 -7.36 18.01 3.35
C ASP A 173 -8.21 18.16 2.09
N ARG A 174 -7.57 18.44 0.94
CA ARG A 174 -8.28 18.59 -0.34
C ARG A 174 -9.05 17.32 -0.78
N TYR A 175 -8.63 16.13 -0.37
CA TYR A 175 -9.35 14.88 -0.67
C TYR A 175 -10.54 14.65 0.26
N VAL A 176 -10.49 15.18 1.49
CA VAL A 176 -11.50 14.96 2.55
C VAL A 176 -12.52 16.10 2.61
N ARG A 177 -12.03 17.34 2.46
CA ARG A 177 -12.81 18.58 2.62
C ARG A 177 -13.15 19.25 1.31
N GLY A 178 -12.45 18.87 0.24
CA GLY A 178 -12.49 19.58 -1.03
C GLY A 178 -11.58 20.82 -1.05
N THR A 179 -11.77 21.62 -2.08
CA THR A 179 -11.10 22.90 -2.29
C THR A 179 -12.15 23.97 -2.57
N GLN A 180 -11.75 25.24 -2.69
CA GLN A 180 -12.65 26.33 -3.15
C GLN A 180 -13.27 26.06 -4.52
N TRP A 181 -12.72 25.13 -5.32
CA TRP A 181 -13.19 24.75 -6.65
C TRP A 181 -14.13 23.53 -6.64
N GLY A 182 -14.40 22.94 -5.47
CA GLY A 182 -15.28 21.78 -5.29
C GLY A 182 -14.62 20.61 -4.56
N THR A 183 -15.36 19.52 -4.50
CA THR A 183 -14.89 18.27 -3.88
C THR A 183 -14.03 17.46 -4.86
N TRP A 184 -12.89 16.97 -4.37
CA TRP A 184 -12.03 16.09 -5.16
C TRP A 184 -12.62 14.69 -5.19
N ARG A 185 -13.16 14.26 -6.35
CA ARG A 185 -13.67 12.90 -6.52
C ARG A 185 -12.56 11.98 -7.04
N ASP A 186 -12.38 10.88 -6.37
CA ASP A 186 -11.47 9.80 -6.77
C ASP A 186 -12.03 8.45 -6.29
N THR A 187 -11.42 7.34 -6.65
CA THR A 187 -11.86 6.01 -6.24
C THR A 187 -10.80 5.33 -5.38
N HIS A 188 -11.24 4.73 -4.29
CA HIS A 188 -10.39 3.97 -3.38
C HIS A 188 -11.10 2.69 -2.94
N PHE A 189 -10.34 1.63 -2.73
CA PHE A 189 -10.85 0.32 -2.34
C PHE A 189 -10.33 -0.04 -0.95
N ARG A 190 -11.19 -0.63 -0.13
CA ARG A 190 -10.79 -1.44 1.03
C ARG A 190 -10.97 -2.90 0.63
N ILE A 191 -9.93 -3.67 0.82
CA ILE A 191 -9.87 -5.10 0.48
C ILE A 191 -9.63 -5.87 1.77
N GLU A 192 -10.50 -6.81 2.10
CA GLU A 192 -10.37 -7.70 3.22
C GLU A 192 -10.17 -9.13 2.72
N GLY A 193 -9.17 -9.84 3.22
CA GLY A 193 -8.87 -11.19 2.80
C GLY A 193 -7.60 -11.32 1.96
N SER A 194 -7.56 -12.29 1.07
CA SER A 194 -6.35 -12.68 0.31
C SER A 194 -5.77 -11.54 -0.53
N GLY A 195 -6.59 -10.61 -1.02
CA GLY A 195 -6.14 -9.44 -1.79
C GLY A 195 -5.20 -8.52 -1.00
N ALA A 196 -5.30 -8.49 0.33
CA ALA A 196 -4.38 -7.74 1.17
C ALA A 196 -2.94 -8.28 1.05
N ALA A 197 -2.75 -9.58 0.83
CA ALA A 197 -1.43 -10.19 0.64
C ALA A 197 -0.73 -9.68 -0.63
N GLY A 198 -1.46 -9.45 -1.72
CA GLY A 198 -0.91 -8.86 -2.94
C GLY A 198 -0.43 -7.41 -2.73
N LEU A 199 -1.19 -6.62 -1.95
CA LEU A 199 -0.77 -5.27 -1.56
C LEU A 199 0.41 -5.29 -0.60
N GLN A 200 0.44 -6.24 0.33
CA GLN A 200 1.57 -6.47 1.24
C GLN A 200 2.85 -6.78 0.47
N ALA A 201 2.79 -7.68 -0.51
CA ALA A 201 3.92 -8.01 -1.37
C ALA A 201 4.41 -6.77 -2.15
N SER A 202 3.51 -5.95 -2.67
CA SER A 202 3.84 -4.70 -3.37
C SER A 202 4.54 -3.71 -2.44
N PHE A 203 4.02 -3.49 -1.22
CA PHE A 203 4.65 -2.63 -0.23
C PHE A 203 6.05 -3.12 0.16
N LEU A 204 6.19 -4.40 0.54
CA LEU A 204 7.48 -4.98 0.97
C LEU A 204 8.54 -4.95 -0.13
N SER A 205 8.12 -5.06 -1.37
CA SER A 205 8.97 -4.88 -2.55
C SER A 205 9.57 -3.47 -2.60
N ASP A 206 8.73 -2.44 -2.49
CA ASP A 206 9.15 -1.04 -2.52
C ASP A 206 9.95 -0.67 -1.24
N TRP A 207 9.57 -1.25 -0.10
CA TRP A 207 10.30 -1.11 1.16
C TRP A 207 11.74 -1.62 1.02
N SER A 208 11.91 -2.86 0.54
CA SER A 208 13.23 -3.45 0.34
C SER A 208 14.07 -2.66 -0.67
N ALA A 209 13.44 -2.16 -1.74
CA ALA A 209 14.11 -1.32 -2.71
C ALA A 209 14.62 0.01 -2.13
N THR A 210 13.86 0.58 -1.18
CA THR A 210 14.17 1.88 -0.56
C THR A 210 15.18 1.75 0.58
N THR A 211 14.94 0.84 1.53
CA THR A 211 15.71 0.73 2.78
C THR A 211 16.90 -0.23 2.69
N LYS A 212 16.92 -1.08 1.66
CA LYS A 212 17.87 -2.20 1.50
C LYS A 212 17.71 -3.28 2.59
N THR A 213 16.65 -3.21 3.39
CA THR A 213 16.29 -4.22 4.39
C THR A 213 15.22 -5.15 3.82
N HIS A 214 15.27 -6.42 4.20
CA HIS A 214 14.30 -7.41 3.80
C HIS A 214 13.42 -7.78 4.99
N ILE A 215 12.12 -7.62 4.82
CA ILE A 215 11.12 -8.02 5.80
C ILE A 215 10.41 -9.26 5.26
N SER A 216 10.35 -10.31 6.05
CA SER A 216 9.67 -11.56 5.74
C SER A 216 9.21 -12.23 7.03
N GLY A 217 8.18 -13.07 6.92
CA GLY A 217 7.64 -13.83 8.03
C GLY A 217 6.17 -14.16 7.79
N PRO A 218 5.66 -15.25 8.37
CA PRO A 218 4.26 -15.66 8.22
C PRO A 218 3.30 -14.62 8.82
N GLU A 219 3.75 -13.84 9.80
CA GLU A 219 2.96 -12.79 10.43
C GLU A 219 2.54 -11.67 9.48
N TYR A 220 3.24 -11.50 8.33
CA TYR A 220 2.87 -10.53 7.30
C TYR A 220 1.87 -11.10 6.29
N TYR A 221 1.66 -12.42 6.30
CA TYR A 221 0.75 -13.15 5.44
C TYR A 221 -0.08 -14.14 6.28
N PRO A 222 -0.86 -13.65 7.24
CA PRO A 222 -1.64 -14.53 8.10
C PRO A 222 -2.73 -15.24 7.29
N PRO A 223 -3.19 -16.41 7.74
CA PRO A 223 -4.39 -17.02 7.21
C PRO A 223 -5.57 -16.05 7.27
N VAL A 224 -6.35 -15.96 6.20
CA VAL A 224 -7.52 -15.09 6.07
C VAL A 224 -8.75 -15.90 5.69
N GLY A 225 -9.92 -15.39 6.06
CA GLY A 225 -11.20 -16.02 5.68
C GLY A 225 -11.48 -15.89 4.20
N HIS A 226 -12.32 -16.78 3.68
CA HIS A 226 -12.94 -16.69 2.37
C HIS A 226 -14.27 -15.94 2.51
N PHE A 227 -14.40 -14.78 1.88
CA PHE A 227 -15.56 -13.89 2.07
C PHE A 227 -16.51 -13.91 0.87
N THR A 228 -15.97 -13.99 -0.34
CA THR A 228 -16.72 -13.95 -1.61
C THR A 228 -16.06 -14.87 -2.65
N ASP A 229 -16.76 -15.13 -3.75
CA ASP A 229 -16.20 -15.88 -4.89
C ASP A 229 -15.47 -14.97 -5.90
N ASP A 230 -15.23 -13.71 -5.54
CA ASP A 230 -14.53 -12.77 -6.40
C ASP A 230 -13.05 -13.15 -6.57
N ILE A 231 -12.53 -12.86 -7.76
CA ILE A 231 -11.14 -13.08 -8.12
C ILE A 231 -10.46 -11.72 -8.32
N LEU A 232 -9.33 -11.55 -7.68
CA LEU A 232 -8.57 -10.31 -7.68
C LEU A 232 -7.13 -10.57 -8.09
N GLN A 233 -6.54 -9.72 -8.93
CA GLN A 233 -5.11 -9.71 -9.21
C GLN A 233 -4.55 -8.32 -8.95
N ILE A 234 -3.44 -8.25 -8.20
CA ILE A 234 -2.69 -6.99 -7.99
C ILE A 234 -1.62 -6.89 -9.07
N ALA A 235 -1.81 -6.00 -10.02
CA ALA A 235 -0.91 -5.77 -11.14
C ALA A 235 -0.01 -4.54 -10.90
N PRO A 236 1.19 -4.71 -10.33
CA PRO A 236 2.10 -3.60 -10.10
C PRO A 236 2.65 -3.09 -11.44
N SER A 237 2.45 -1.81 -11.73
CA SER A 237 3.09 -1.13 -12.86
C SER A 237 4.04 -0.06 -12.37
N GLY A 238 5.02 0.29 -13.18
CA GLY A 238 5.98 1.34 -12.84
C GLY A 238 7.07 1.51 -13.89
N PRO A 239 7.86 2.58 -13.78
CA PRO A 239 8.87 2.95 -14.79
C PRO A 239 10.01 1.93 -14.93
N PHE A 240 10.07 0.93 -14.08
CA PHE A 240 11.07 -0.13 -14.07
C PHE A 240 10.50 -1.50 -14.48
N GLY A 241 9.22 -1.54 -14.88
CA GLY A 241 8.64 -2.70 -15.54
C GLY A 241 9.23 -2.85 -16.95
N LYS A 242 9.62 -4.08 -17.33
CA LYS A 242 9.93 -4.41 -18.71
C LYS A 242 8.66 -4.54 -19.51
#